data_4041b021156054fda97a9be8f42cf738
#
_entry.id   4041b021156054fda97a9be8f42cf738
#
_cell.length_a   1.000
_cell.length_b   1.000
_cell.length_c   1.000
_cell.angle_alpha   90.00
_cell.angle_beta   90.00
_cell.angle_gamma   90.00
#
_symmetry.space_group_name_H-M   'P 1'
#
loop_
_entity.id
_entity.type
_entity.pdbx_description
1 polymer ?
#
loop_
_entity_poly.entity_id
_entity_poly.type
_entity_poly.pdbx_seq_one_letter_code
_entity_poly.pdbx_strand_id
1 'polypeptide(L)'
;VKTVYGTTGSVKGVTYKDITLSGISNYGIVIEQDYKNGSPTGTPTNGVPITGLTLSNVKGTVDSSATNVYILCASGACSGWTWNSVSVTGGKTSSKCKNIPSNAKC
;
A
#
# COMPACT_ATOMS: atom_id res chain seq x y z
N VAL A 1 -2.50 -4.77 0.34
CA VAL A 1 -2.28 -5.32 1.69
C VAL A 1 -3.04 -4.47 2.70
N LYS A 2 -3.86 -5.11 3.52
CA LYS A 2 -4.64 -4.43 4.54
C LYS A 2 -4.51 -5.16 5.87
N THR A 3 -4.26 -4.41 6.94
CA THR A 3 -4.24 -4.97 8.29
C THR A 3 -5.35 -4.36 9.13
N VAL A 4 -5.81 -5.10 10.13
CA VAL A 4 -6.99 -4.75 10.90
C VAL A 4 -6.61 -3.87 12.09
N TYR A 5 -7.32 -2.77 12.23
CA TYR A 5 -7.18 -1.82 13.33
C TYR A 5 -7.24 -2.52 14.70
N GLY A 6 -6.31 -2.19 15.57
CA GLY A 6 -6.30 -2.65 16.95
C GLY A 6 -5.95 -4.12 17.15
N THR A 7 -5.58 -4.85 16.09
CA THR A 7 -5.18 -6.25 16.21
C THR A 7 -3.66 -6.41 16.30
N THR A 8 -3.21 -7.64 16.57
CA THR A 8 -1.79 -7.99 16.62
C THR A 8 -1.48 -9.13 15.67
N GLY A 9 -0.28 -9.14 15.12
CA GLY A 9 0.18 -10.15 14.17
C GLY A 9 1.38 -9.64 13.40
N SER A 10 1.61 -10.20 12.21
CA SER A 10 2.65 -9.71 11.31
C SER A 10 2.36 -10.07 9.87
N VAL A 11 2.71 -9.17 8.96
CA VAL A 11 2.81 -9.43 7.52
C VAL A 11 4.28 -9.33 7.17
N LYS A 12 4.88 -10.44 6.71
CA LYS A 12 6.32 -10.52 6.55
C LYS A 12 6.69 -11.28 5.29
N GLY A 13 7.61 -10.73 4.51
CA GLY A 13 8.20 -11.43 3.37
C GLY A 13 7.23 -11.64 2.20
N VAL A 14 6.26 -10.76 1.99
CA VAL A 14 5.32 -10.86 0.86
C VAL A 14 5.95 -10.22 -0.38
N THR A 15 5.82 -10.90 -1.51
CA THR A 15 6.34 -10.41 -2.79
C THR A 15 5.22 -10.31 -3.82
N TYR A 16 5.15 -9.14 -4.47
CA TYR A 16 4.36 -8.90 -5.69
C TYR A 16 5.34 -8.66 -6.83
N LYS A 17 5.29 -9.51 -7.84
CA LYS A 17 6.26 -9.45 -8.94
C LYS A 17 5.59 -9.66 -10.29
N ASP A 18 6.05 -8.89 -11.28
CA ASP A 18 5.60 -9.01 -12.68
C ASP A 18 4.07 -8.88 -12.79
N ILE A 19 3.53 -7.81 -12.24
CA ILE A 19 2.11 -7.53 -12.25
C ILE A 19 1.83 -6.37 -13.21
N THR A 20 0.88 -6.57 -14.12
CA THR A 20 0.36 -5.53 -15.00
C THR A 20 -1.03 -5.12 -14.56
N LEU A 21 -1.23 -3.82 -14.35
CA LEU A 21 -2.52 -3.26 -13.96
C LEU A 21 -3.21 -2.64 -15.17
N SER A 22 -4.52 -2.88 -15.30
CA SER A 22 -5.34 -2.33 -16.38
C SER A 22 -6.79 -2.23 -15.93
N GLY A 23 -7.43 -1.11 -16.25
CA GLY A 23 -8.85 -0.91 -15.95
C GLY A 23 -9.19 -0.85 -14.45
N ILE A 24 -8.25 -0.43 -13.64
CA ILE A 24 -8.44 -0.33 -12.18
C ILE A 24 -9.29 0.90 -11.85
N SER A 25 -10.37 0.70 -11.10
CA SER A 25 -11.34 1.76 -10.80
C SER A 25 -11.22 2.38 -9.41
N ASN A 26 -10.43 1.80 -8.51
CA ASN A 26 -10.33 2.29 -7.12
C ASN A 26 -8.89 2.63 -6.74
N TYR A 27 -8.03 1.64 -6.51
CA TYR A 27 -6.62 1.85 -6.19
C TYR A 27 -5.75 0.92 -7.03
N GLY A 28 -4.66 1.45 -7.58
CA GLY A 28 -3.65 0.62 -8.23
C GLY A 28 -2.90 -0.22 -7.20
N ILE A 29 -2.30 0.44 -6.23
CA ILE A 29 -1.65 -0.19 -5.08
C ILE A 29 -2.25 0.42 -3.83
N VAL A 30 -2.64 -0.44 -2.86
CA VAL A 30 -3.15 0.02 -1.57
C VAL A 30 -2.56 -0.81 -0.43
N ILE A 31 -1.99 -0.11 0.54
CA ILE A 31 -1.44 -0.69 1.76
C ILE A 31 -1.96 0.15 2.92
N GLU A 32 -2.82 -0.44 3.75
CA GLU A 32 -3.48 0.28 4.83
C GLU A 32 -3.47 -0.53 6.11
N GLN A 33 -3.19 0.11 7.24
CA GLN A 33 -3.19 -0.51 8.57
C GLN A 33 -4.34 -0.01 9.45
N ASP A 34 -5.45 0.35 8.85
CA ASP A 34 -6.57 1.00 9.54
C ASP A 34 -7.94 0.34 9.33
N TYR A 35 -7.98 -0.83 8.74
CA TYR A 35 -9.24 -1.50 8.41
C TYR A 35 -9.94 -2.04 9.65
N LYS A 36 -11.26 -1.84 9.71
CA LYS A 36 -12.12 -2.41 10.75
C LYS A 36 -13.49 -2.69 10.15
N ASN A 37 -13.97 -3.93 10.31
CA ASN A 37 -15.28 -4.35 9.79
C ASN A 37 -15.47 -4.05 8.30
N GLY A 38 -14.40 -4.27 7.52
CA GLY A 38 -14.45 -4.09 6.07
C GLY A 38 -14.33 -2.65 5.59
N SER A 39 -14.09 -1.68 6.47
CA SER A 39 -13.96 -0.27 6.10
C SER A 39 -12.73 0.38 6.73
N PRO A 40 -12.13 1.38 6.04
CA PRO A 40 -11.02 2.13 6.62
C PRO A 40 -11.50 3.03 7.77
N THR A 41 -10.71 3.11 8.84
CA THR A 41 -10.98 4.00 9.98
C THR A 41 -10.31 5.36 9.81
N GLY A 42 -9.28 5.46 8.97
CA GLY A 42 -8.44 6.65 8.87
C GLY A 42 -7.34 6.71 9.94
N THR A 43 -7.33 5.79 10.88
CA THR A 43 -6.33 5.75 11.97
C THR A 43 -5.59 4.43 11.94
N PRO A 44 -4.36 4.39 11.40
CA PRO A 44 -3.58 3.16 11.36
C PRO A 44 -3.07 2.78 12.75
N THR A 45 -2.96 1.48 12.99
CA THR A 45 -2.37 0.94 14.22
C THR A 45 -1.17 0.06 13.91
N ASN A 46 -0.23 -0.03 14.86
CA ASN A 46 1.06 -0.67 14.66
C ASN A 46 1.13 -2.13 15.15
N GLY A 47 0.01 -2.70 15.53
CA GLY A 47 -0.01 -4.08 16.07
C GLY A 47 0.29 -5.17 15.04
N VAL A 48 0.17 -4.86 13.74
CA VAL A 48 0.49 -5.79 12.65
C VAL A 48 1.54 -5.16 11.74
N PRO A 49 2.83 -5.20 12.07
CA PRO A 49 3.87 -4.64 11.22
C PRO A 49 3.91 -5.32 9.85
N ILE A 50 4.19 -4.52 8.82
CA ILE A 50 4.40 -4.99 7.45
C ILE A 50 5.88 -4.83 7.12
N THR A 51 6.61 -5.93 7.11
CA THR A 51 8.06 -5.93 6.92
C THR A 51 8.46 -6.83 5.76
N GLY A 52 9.56 -6.47 5.09
CA GLY A 52 10.08 -7.27 3.99
C GLY A 52 9.13 -7.38 2.80
N LEU A 53 8.25 -6.41 2.61
CA LEU A 53 7.37 -6.36 1.44
C LEU A 53 8.18 -6.00 0.21
N THR A 54 8.05 -6.79 -0.85
CA THR A 54 8.72 -6.54 -2.13
C THR A 54 7.70 -6.31 -3.21
N LEU A 55 7.81 -5.16 -3.90
CA LEU A 55 7.15 -4.91 -5.17
C LEU A 55 8.24 -4.81 -6.24
N SER A 56 8.15 -5.65 -7.27
CA SER A 56 9.12 -5.70 -8.36
C SER A 56 8.40 -5.83 -9.69
N ASN A 57 8.62 -4.88 -10.58
CA ASN A 57 7.99 -4.85 -11.90
C ASN A 57 6.46 -4.88 -11.79
N VAL A 58 5.90 -3.92 -11.05
CA VAL A 58 4.46 -3.70 -10.91
C VAL A 58 4.11 -2.42 -11.66
N LYS A 59 3.44 -2.55 -12.79
CA LYS A 59 3.23 -1.44 -13.73
C LYS A 59 1.82 -1.45 -14.30
N GLY A 60 1.38 -0.29 -14.71
CA GLY A 60 0.16 -0.15 -15.47
C GLY A 60 -0.58 1.14 -15.20
N THR A 61 -1.85 1.14 -15.55
CA THR A 61 -2.69 2.33 -15.48
C THR A 61 -3.96 2.05 -14.70
N VAL A 62 -4.46 3.10 -14.08
CA VAL A 62 -5.75 3.11 -13.41
C VAL A 62 -6.65 4.15 -14.08
N ASP A 63 -7.94 4.11 -13.78
CA ASP A 63 -8.89 5.10 -14.28
C ASP A 63 -8.58 6.48 -13.70
N SER A 64 -9.00 7.54 -14.39
CA SER A 64 -8.74 8.92 -13.98
C SER A 64 -9.32 9.27 -12.60
N SER A 65 -10.38 8.60 -12.18
CA SER A 65 -11.00 8.77 -10.86
C SER A 65 -10.37 7.91 -9.77
N ALA A 66 -9.53 6.94 -10.14
CA ALA A 66 -8.85 6.07 -9.19
C ALA A 66 -7.60 6.73 -8.61
N THR A 67 -7.08 6.15 -7.55
CA THR A 67 -5.81 6.57 -6.95
C THR A 67 -4.70 5.61 -7.39
N ASN A 68 -3.58 6.16 -7.82
CA ASN A 68 -2.46 5.35 -8.28
C ASN A 68 -1.90 4.47 -7.16
N VAL A 69 -1.47 5.09 -6.09
CA VAL A 69 -0.89 4.40 -4.93
C VAL A 69 -1.38 5.07 -3.64
N TYR A 70 -1.83 4.28 -2.69
CA TYR A 70 -2.20 4.77 -1.37
C TYR A 70 -1.57 3.90 -0.28
N ILE A 71 -0.78 4.52 0.57
CA ILE A 71 -0.07 3.86 1.66
C ILE A 71 -0.35 4.59 2.96
N LEU A 72 -1.00 3.91 3.89
CA LEU A 72 -1.29 4.44 5.22
C LEU A 72 -0.74 3.48 6.27
N CYS A 73 0.42 3.81 6.80
CA CYS A 73 1.09 3.05 7.84
C CYS A 73 1.05 3.78 9.18
N ALA A 74 1.02 3.03 10.26
CA ALA A 74 1.30 3.57 11.58
C ALA A 74 2.79 3.82 11.72
N SER A 75 3.18 4.71 12.62
CA SER A 75 4.58 5.06 12.83
C SER A 75 5.43 3.83 13.14
N GLY A 76 6.49 3.62 12.35
CA GLY A 76 7.44 2.51 12.52
C GLY A 76 6.93 1.13 12.14
N ALA A 77 5.68 1.01 11.65
CA ALA A 77 5.08 -0.31 11.37
C ALA A 77 5.37 -0.85 9.97
N CYS A 78 5.83 -0.01 9.05
CA CYS A 78 6.17 -0.41 7.69
C CYS A 78 7.66 -0.20 7.46
N SER A 79 8.41 -1.28 7.22
CA SER A 79 9.85 -1.20 7.08
C SER A 79 10.43 -2.35 6.26
N GLY A 80 11.66 -2.16 5.79
CA GLY A 80 12.37 -3.19 5.04
C GLY A 80 11.73 -3.53 3.70
N TRP A 81 11.07 -2.58 3.05
CA TRP A 81 10.42 -2.79 1.76
C TRP A 81 11.40 -2.67 0.61
N THR A 82 11.14 -3.41 -0.45
CA THR A 82 11.79 -3.27 -1.75
C THR A 82 10.77 -2.72 -2.74
N TRP A 83 11.10 -1.62 -3.38
CA TRP A 83 10.21 -0.92 -4.32
C TRP A 83 10.97 -0.71 -5.62
N ASN A 84 10.88 -1.70 -6.51
CA ASN A 84 11.72 -1.77 -7.71
C ASN A 84 10.86 -1.83 -8.97
N SER A 85 11.09 -0.91 -9.89
CA SER A 85 10.35 -0.83 -11.15
C SER A 85 8.83 -0.81 -10.92
N VAL A 86 8.38 0.06 -10.03
CA VAL A 86 6.96 0.27 -9.75
C VAL A 86 6.51 1.55 -10.44
N SER A 87 5.54 1.44 -11.35
CA SER A 87 5.02 2.57 -12.12
C SER A 87 3.51 2.42 -12.34
N VAL A 88 2.74 3.16 -11.57
CA VAL A 88 1.27 3.19 -11.68
C VAL A 88 0.85 4.62 -12.00
N THR A 89 0.18 4.79 -13.13
CA THR A 89 -0.20 6.11 -13.67
C THR A 89 -1.66 6.13 -14.11
N GLY A 90 -2.12 7.30 -14.53
CA GLY A 90 -3.45 7.52 -15.10
C GLY A 90 -4.47 8.07 -14.11
N GLY A 91 -4.30 7.82 -12.84
CA GLY A 91 -5.21 8.28 -11.79
C GLY A 91 -4.66 9.45 -10.97
N LYS A 92 -5.18 9.59 -9.77
CA LYS A 92 -4.83 10.66 -8.84
C LYS A 92 -3.64 10.25 -7.98
N THR A 93 -2.83 11.25 -7.62
CA THR A 93 -1.79 11.10 -6.60
C THR A 93 -2.40 11.38 -5.23
N SER A 94 -2.24 10.46 -4.28
CA SER A 94 -2.78 10.64 -2.94
C SER A 94 -1.93 11.62 -2.13
N SER A 95 -2.60 12.55 -1.46
CA SER A 95 -2.00 13.46 -0.47
C SER A 95 -2.12 12.93 0.97
N LYS A 96 -2.71 11.74 1.15
CA LYS A 96 -3.02 11.17 2.47
C LYS A 96 -2.09 10.04 2.91
N CYS A 97 -1.07 9.75 2.12
CA CYS A 97 -0.08 8.74 2.49
C CYS A 97 0.70 9.15 3.73
N LYS A 98 0.89 8.22 4.66
CA LYS A 98 1.59 8.48 5.93
C LYS A 98 2.56 7.35 6.25
N ASN A 99 3.70 7.75 6.85
CA ASN A 99 4.73 6.85 7.37
C ASN A 99 5.20 5.83 6.34
N ILE A 100 5.39 6.30 5.11
CA ILE A 100 5.89 5.47 4.01
C ILE A 100 7.38 5.23 4.19
N PRO A 101 7.87 3.99 3.95
CA PRO A 101 9.31 3.74 3.86
C PRO A 101 9.96 4.59 2.77
N SER A 102 11.22 4.97 2.99
CA SER A 102 11.93 5.93 2.13
C SER A 102 12.04 5.52 0.66
N ASN A 103 11.98 4.23 0.37
CA ASN A 103 12.08 3.70 -0.99
C ASN A 103 10.73 3.48 -1.69
N ALA A 104 9.62 3.65 -0.98
CA ALA A 104 8.28 3.60 -1.57
C ALA A 104 7.80 5.01 -1.94
N LYS A 105 6.82 5.08 -2.83
CA LYS A 105 6.24 6.35 -3.28
C LYS A 105 4.72 6.24 -3.47
N CYS A 106 4.08 7.31 -3.15
CA CYS A 106 2.66 7.50 -3.48
C CYS A 106 2.44 8.37 -4.72
#